data_bd9cc70888e5572fce7f66910a4a1551
#
_entry.id   bd9cc70888e5572fce7f66910a4a1551
#
_cell.length_a   1.000
_cell.length_b   1.000
_cell.length_c   1.000
_cell.angle_alpha   90.00
_cell.angle_beta   90.00
_cell.angle_gamma   90.00
#
_symmetry.space_group_name_H-M   'P 1'
#
loop_
_entity.id
_entity.type
_entity.pdbx_description
1 polymer ?
#
loop_
_entity_poly.entity_id
_entity_poly.type
_entity_poly.pdbx_seq_one_letter_code
_entity_poly.pdbx_strand_id
1 'polypeptide(L)'
;MYRRFIRPSLSGVALALGACVATDRNFTEPVNVDAQLRQAIDAYGVVPIAAVPAQDSALVALGRALFFDRELSGNRDVACATCHQPSTTMGDAQPLAVGTGGVGSGPSRTPGPGRTYVPRNAPTLLNAALGLPYVFLDGRITGFNGSFTTPAGGALPAGLPNVVAAQAMFPVTNRREMRGEAGDTDVFGRSNELALVGDSDWTGIWQAVTKRLLAIPAYVNAFQAAFPNTSPSQLGFQHAATAIAAFEMQQLTRTDSPFDRYLKRDDAALTPEQKRGALLFFGKATCSSCHNGPFLGGQGFADVGVPQVGPGLATQPPLDLGRGELPGNDFYQFAFRIAPLRNVELTAPYFHDGVYQTLAQVVHHYNDARTDLTTFDPATLRQDVRGMYHGDATTIAAVLNHLDFRLQQPLRLTATEQAELVAFLHSLTDASARDLSALRPATVPSGLPVP
;
A
#
# COMPACT_ATOMS: atom_id res chain seq x y z
N MET A 1 51.91 69.03 31.69
CA MET A 1 53.04 69.75 31.01
C MET A 1 52.94 69.57 29.52
N TYR A 2 52.71 70.67 28.82
CA TYR A 2 53.10 71.11 27.48
C TYR A 2 53.13 70.09 26.29
N ARG A 3 52.18 70.32 25.38
CA ARG A 3 52.34 70.80 23.94
C ARG A 3 53.14 69.94 22.97
N ARG A 4 52.57 69.61 21.78
CA ARG A 4 52.50 70.55 20.61
C ARG A 4 51.62 69.94 19.47
N PHE A 5 50.82 70.81 18.86
CA PHE A 5 50.16 70.65 17.55
C PHE A 5 51.19 70.66 16.39
N ILE A 6 50.96 69.72 15.41
CA ILE A 6 51.42 69.96 14.04
C ILE A 6 50.32 69.52 13.10
N ARG A 7 49.83 70.42 12.32
CA ARG A 7 49.08 70.15 11.09
C ARG A 7 50.06 70.04 9.90
N PRO A 8 49.83 69.19 8.91
CA PRO A 8 50.10 69.56 7.53
C PRO A 8 48.95 69.26 6.57
N SER A 9 48.69 70.21 5.76
CA SER A 9 48.47 70.37 4.34
C SER A 9 47.62 69.29 3.58
N LEU A 10 46.51 69.82 3.08
CA LEU A 10 45.72 69.20 2.01
C LEU A 10 46.55 69.09 0.70
N SER A 11 46.62 67.89 0.17
CA SER A 11 46.95 67.66 -1.27
C SER A 11 45.75 67.03 -1.89
N GLY A 12 45.16 67.76 -2.84
CA GLY A 12 44.00 67.23 -3.62
C GLY A 12 44.40 66.09 -4.51
N VAL A 13 43.61 65.02 -4.42
CA VAL A 13 43.61 63.92 -5.38
C VAL A 13 42.29 63.98 -6.13
N ALA A 14 42.37 64.27 -7.42
CA ALA A 14 41.24 64.23 -8.36
C ALA A 14 40.79 62.74 -8.51
N LEU A 15 39.61 62.41 -8.00
CA LEU A 15 38.97 61.12 -8.33
C LEU A 15 38.36 61.20 -9.73
N ALA A 16 38.92 60.44 -10.65
CA ALA A 16 38.28 60.14 -11.92
C ALA A 16 37.13 59.17 -11.63
N LEU A 17 35.89 59.63 -11.77
CA LEU A 17 34.69 58.80 -11.79
C LEU A 17 34.66 57.99 -13.11
N GLY A 18 35.21 56.79 -13.04
CA GLY A 18 34.95 55.75 -14.06
C GLY A 18 33.50 55.24 -13.90
N ALA A 19 32.63 55.62 -14.85
CA ALA A 19 31.30 55.02 -14.96
C ALA A 19 31.46 53.53 -15.30
N CYS A 20 31.34 52.68 -14.27
CA CYS A 20 31.07 51.27 -14.50
C CYS A 20 29.65 51.13 -15.08
N VAL A 21 29.55 50.96 -16.38
CA VAL A 21 28.33 50.45 -17.03
C VAL A 21 28.16 49.01 -16.50
N ALA A 22 27.31 48.87 -15.54
CA ALA A 22 26.82 47.55 -15.13
C ALA A 22 26.03 47.01 -16.32
N THR A 23 26.66 46.17 -17.14
CA THR A 23 25.92 45.32 -18.07
C THR A 23 25.16 44.31 -17.18
N ASP A 24 23.85 44.54 -17.02
CA ASP A 24 22.91 43.56 -16.55
C ASP A 24 22.97 42.35 -17.50
N ARG A 25 23.88 41.43 -17.21
CA ARG A 25 23.83 40.10 -17.77
C ARG A 25 22.80 39.32 -16.97
N ASN A 26 21.50 39.54 -17.26
CA ASN A 26 20.46 38.58 -16.96
C ASN A 26 20.71 37.34 -17.84
N PHE A 27 21.77 36.61 -17.55
CA PHE A 27 21.86 35.22 -17.94
C PHE A 27 20.93 34.45 -17.01
N THR A 28 19.63 34.44 -17.29
CA THR A 28 18.79 33.33 -16.91
C THR A 28 19.27 32.14 -17.74
N GLU A 29 20.30 31.44 -17.25
CA GLU A 29 20.58 30.12 -17.78
C GLU A 29 19.24 29.36 -17.79
N PRO A 30 18.88 28.70 -18.88
CA PRO A 30 17.66 27.91 -18.92
C PRO A 30 17.74 26.92 -17.75
N VAL A 31 16.79 27.05 -16.84
CA VAL A 31 16.74 26.22 -15.64
C VAL A 31 16.79 24.75 -16.08
N ASN A 32 17.88 24.08 -15.72
CA ASN A 32 18.03 22.66 -16.05
C ASN A 32 17.09 21.87 -15.14
N VAL A 33 15.89 21.58 -15.65
CA VAL A 33 14.83 20.87 -14.94
C VAL A 33 15.32 19.52 -14.40
N ASP A 34 16.14 18.81 -15.16
CA ASP A 34 16.68 17.51 -14.75
C ASP A 34 17.65 17.66 -13.55
N ALA A 35 18.50 18.68 -13.57
CA ALA A 35 19.40 18.94 -12.43
C ALA A 35 18.62 19.27 -11.16
N GLN A 36 17.59 20.12 -11.24
CA GLN A 36 16.73 20.44 -10.09
C GLN A 36 15.97 19.22 -9.60
N LEU A 37 15.37 18.45 -10.49
CA LEU A 37 14.61 17.27 -10.15
C LEU A 37 15.51 16.21 -9.48
N ARG A 38 16.72 15.98 -9.99
CA ARG A 38 17.67 15.05 -9.39
C ARG A 38 18.08 15.47 -7.98
N GLN A 39 18.36 16.76 -7.78
CA GLN A 39 18.66 17.29 -6.44
C GLN A 39 17.48 17.06 -5.46
N ALA A 40 16.26 17.27 -5.93
CA ALA A 40 15.07 17.05 -5.13
C ALA A 40 14.88 15.54 -4.80
N ILE A 41 15.06 14.66 -5.77
CA ILE A 41 15.00 13.20 -5.61
C ILE A 41 16.03 12.72 -4.59
N ASP A 42 17.28 13.17 -4.70
CA ASP A 42 18.37 12.78 -3.82
C ASP A 42 18.11 13.22 -2.36
N ALA A 43 17.54 14.43 -2.18
CA ALA A 43 17.20 14.96 -0.85
C ALA A 43 16.20 14.10 -0.07
N TYR A 44 15.36 13.35 -0.75
CA TYR A 44 14.36 12.46 -0.14
C TYR A 44 14.73 10.97 -0.19
N GLY A 45 15.99 10.63 -0.49
CA GLY A 45 16.49 9.27 -0.48
C GLY A 45 15.81 8.35 -1.50
N VAL A 46 15.30 8.91 -2.60
CA VAL A 46 14.65 8.15 -3.65
C VAL A 46 15.71 7.58 -4.58
N VAL A 47 15.85 6.27 -4.56
CA VAL A 47 16.85 5.53 -5.34
C VAL A 47 16.17 4.43 -6.15
N PRO A 48 16.82 3.92 -7.22
CA PRO A 48 16.33 2.75 -7.92
C PRO A 48 16.12 1.58 -6.96
N ILE A 49 15.01 0.86 -7.14
CA ILE A 49 14.77 -0.36 -6.38
C ILE A 49 15.78 -1.43 -6.82
N ALA A 50 16.42 -2.05 -5.85
CA ALA A 50 17.36 -3.15 -6.12
C ALA A 50 16.62 -4.37 -6.70
N ALA A 51 17.29 -5.11 -7.57
CA ALA A 51 16.75 -6.36 -8.08
C ALA A 51 16.46 -7.34 -6.93
N VAL A 52 15.31 -7.98 -6.97
CA VAL A 52 14.97 -9.02 -5.97
C VAL A 52 15.78 -10.30 -6.24
N PRO A 53 16.23 -11.01 -5.19
CA PRO A 53 16.85 -12.31 -5.34
C PRO A 53 15.87 -13.30 -6.00
N ALA A 54 16.38 -14.10 -6.93
CA ALA A 54 15.60 -15.18 -7.53
C ALA A 54 15.12 -16.14 -6.44
N GLN A 55 13.85 -16.52 -6.51
CA GLN A 55 13.24 -17.47 -5.60
C GLN A 55 13.32 -18.89 -6.19
N ASP A 56 13.35 -19.89 -5.30
CA ASP A 56 13.29 -21.30 -5.74
C ASP A 56 12.01 -21.57 -6.55
N SER A 57 12.14 -22.23 -7.68
CA SER A 57 11.03 -22.44 -8.61
C SER A 57 9.92 -23.34 -8.06
N ALA A 58 10.25 -24.37 -7.26
CA ALA A 58 9.27 -25.23 -6.63
C ALA A 58 8.51 -24.47 -5.53
N LEU A 59 9.21 -23.60 -4.79
CA LEU A 59 8.61 -22.74 -3.78
C LEU A 59 7.64 -21.74 -4.41
N VAL A 60 8.02 -21.10 -5.53
CA VAL A 60 7.15 -20.18 -6.30
C VAL A 60 5.94 -20.91 -6.87
N ALA A 61 6.12 -22.11 -7.39
CA ALA A 61 5.03 -22.93 -7.93
C ALA A 61 4.02 -23.32 -6.85
N LEU A 62 4.49 -23.76 -5.68
CA LEU A 62 3.64 -24.04 -4.51
C LEU A 62 2.90 -22.78 -4.07
N GLY A 63 3.60 -21.65 -3.95
CA GLY A 63 3.00 -20.37 -3.56
C GLY A 63 1.90 -19.92 -4.52
N ARG A 64 2.15 -20.03 -5.83
CA ARG A 64 1.12 -19.76 -6.86
C ARG A 64 -0.10 -20.67 -6.69
N ALA A 65 0.10 -21.97 -6.49
CA ALA A 65 -0.99 -22.90 -6.29
C ALA A 65 -1.84 -22.51 -5.07
N LEU A 66 -1.20 -22.25 -3.93
CA LEU A 66 -1.87 -21.84 -2.69
C LEU A 66 -2.61 -20.51 -2.83
N PHE A 67 -2.01 -19.52 -3.49
CA PHE A 67 -2.59 -18.19 -3.68
C PHE A 67 -3.92 -18.21 -4.44
N PHE A 68 -4.07 -19.16 -5.37
CA PHE A 68 -5.28 -19.33 -6.20
C PHE A 68 -6.23 -20.42 -5.70
N ASP A 69 -5.89 -21.15 -4.64
CA ASP A 69 -6.70 -22.27 -4.17
C ASP A 69 -7.64 -21.87 -3.04
N ARG A 70 -8.93 -22.11 -3.24
CA ARG A 70 -10.00 -21.85 -2.26
C ARG A 70 -9.96 -22.80 -1.06
N GLU A 71 -9.14 -23.85 -1.09
CA GLU A 71 -8.97 -24.81 0.02
C GLU A 71 -8.47 -24.12 1.30
N LEU A 72 -7.82 -22.94 1.18
CA LEU A 72 -7.33 -22.18 2.31
C LEU A 72 -8.45 -21.47 3.09
N SER A 73 -9.63 -21.28 2.52
CA SER A 73 -10.75 -20.64 3.21
C SER A 73 -11.69 -21.63 3.90
N GLY A 74 -12.33 -21.20 4.97
CA GLY A 74 -13.21 -22.06 5.78
C GLY A 74 -14.33 -22.68 4.97
N ASN A 75 -15.04 -21.88 4.19
CA ASN A 75 -16.13 -22.34 3.33
C ASN A 75 -15.64 -22.87 1.96
N ARG A 76 -14.34 -22.88 1.69
CA ARG A 76 -13.75 -23.25 0.37
C ARG A 76 -14.33 -22.45 -0.78
N ASP A 77 -14.71 -21.22 -0.55
CA ASP A 77 -15.37 -20.32 -1.51
C ASP A 77 -14.52 -19.13 -1.95
N VAL A 78 -13.44 -18.82 -1.20
CA VAL A 78 -12.50 -17.74 -1.50
C VAL A 78 -11.05 -18.23 -1.46
N ALA A 79 -10.19 -17.57 -2.25
CA ALA A 79 -8.74 -17.69 -2.21
C ALA A 79 -8.13 -16.28 -2.07
N CYS A 80 -6.82 -16.14 -1.88
CA CYS A 80 -6.16 -14.83 -1.92
C CYS A 80 -6.50 -14.09 -3.22
N ALA A 81 -6.48 -14.82 -4.36
CA ALA A 81 -6.84 -14.29 -5.67
C ALA A 81 -8.31 -13.88 -5.83
N THR A 82 -9.19 -14.11 -4.85
CA THR A 82 -10.57 -13.60 -4.89
C THR A 82 -10.60 -12.08 -4.68
N CYS A 83 -9.75 -11.55 -3.79
CA CYS A 83 -9.62 -10.13 -3.51
C CYS A 83 -8.34 -9.53 -4.13
N HIS A 84 -7.36 -10.36 -4.51
CA HIS A 84 -6.11 -9.92 -5.13
C HIS A 84 -6.01 -10.49 -6.55
N GLN A 85 -6.84 -9.95 -7.46
CA GLN A 85 -7.01 -10.52 -8.79
C GLN A 85 -5.98 -10.00 -9.79
N PRO A 86 -5.40 -10.87 -10.64
CA PRO A 86 -4.53 -10.42 -11.72
C PRO A 86 -5.18 -9.41 -12.68
N SER A 87 -6.48 -9.55 -12.94
CA SER A 87 -7.25 -8.67 -13.83
C SER A 87 -7.47 -7.26 -13.29
N THR A 88 -7.28 -7.06 -11.99
CA THR A 88 -7.44 -5.77 -11.29
C THR A 88 -6.17 -5.38 -10.54
N THR A 89 -5.03 -5.76 -11.12
CA THR A 89 -3.70 -5.36 -10.64
C THR A 89 -3.47 -5.79 -9.18
N MET A 90 -3.86 -7.04 -8.86
CA MET A 90 -3.70 -7.66 -7.54
C MET A 90 -4.45 -6.94 -6.40
N GLY A 91 -5.52 -6.23 -6.71
CA GLY A 91 -6.59 -5.78 -5.83
C GLY A 91 -7.92 -6.40 -6.26
N ASP A 92 -9.07 -5.85 -5.86
CA ASP A 92 -10.40 -6.28 -6.31
C ASP A 92 -11.20 -5.18 -7.03
N ALA A 93 -10.63 -4.00 -7.13
CA ALA A 93 -11.26 -2.80 -7.71
C ALA A 93 -12.61 -2.45 -7.03
N GLN A 94 -12.75 -2.74 -5.75
CA GLN A 94 -13.92 -2.42 -4.94
C GLN A 94 -13.57 -1.44 -3.81
N PRO A 95 -14.49 -0.56 -3.38
CA PRO A 95 -14.26 0.27 -2.20
C PRO A 95 -13.97 -0.56 -0.95
N LEU A 96 -14.77 -1.58 -0.71
CA LEU A 96 -14.67 -2.50 0.40
C LEU A 96 -14.65 -3.92 -0.12
N ALA A 97 -13.72 -4.74 0.34
CA ALA A 97 -13.58 -6.11 -0.09
C ALA A 97 -14.74 -7.02 0.39
N VAL A 98 -14.99 -8.09 -0.34
CA VAL A 98 -16.00 -9.11 0.00
C VAL A 98 -15.34 -10.46 0.12
N GLY A 99 -15.27 -10.97 1.35
CA GLY A 99 -14.66 -12.25 1.66
C GLY A 99 -15.62 -13.44 1.54
N THR A 100 -15.45 -14.40 2.47
CA THR A 100 -16.21 -15.66 2.46
C THR A 100 -17.73 -15.45 2.57
N GLY A 101 -18.49 -16.29 1.90
CA GLY A 101 -19.95 -16.15 1.79
C GLY A 101 -20.42 -15.06 0.83
N GLY A 102 -19.50 -14.41 0.10
CA GLY A 102 -19.86 -13.44 -0.94
C GLY A 102 -20.38 -14.09 -2.21
N VAL A 103 -21.17 -13.33 -2.98
CA VAL A 103 -21.81 -13.75 -4.25
C VAL A 103 -21.21 -12.98 -5.41
N GLY A 104 -20.98 -13.66 -6.54
CA GLY A 104 -20.36 -13.06 -7.72
C GLY A 104 -18.83 -13.10 -7.68
N SER A 105 -18.19 -12.37 -8.58
CA SER A 105 -16.74 -12.31 -8.73
C SER A 105 -16.26 -10.92 -9.17
N GLY A 106 -14.98 -10.63 -8.94
CA GLY A 106 -14.35 -9.39 -9.35
C GLY A 106 -15.03 -8.15 -8.74
N PRO A 107 -15.04 -7.03 -9.48
CA PRO A 107 -15.63 -5.78 -9.03
C PRO A 107 -17.14 -5.80 -8.77
N SER A 108 -17.83 -6.87 -9.22
CA SER A 108 -19.28 -7.07 -8.99
C SER A 108 -19.59 -8.02 -7.82
N ARG A 109 -18.58 -8.49 -7.08
CA ARG A 109 -18.81 -9.35 -5.91
C ARG A 109 -19.50 -8.56 -4.80
N THR A 110 -20.57 -9.14 -4.23
CA THR A 110 -21.35 -8.54 -3.15
C THR A 110 -21.44 -9.47 -1.94
N PRO A 111 -21.64 -8.94 -0.72
CA PRO A 111 -21.92 -9.76 0.44
C PRO A 111 -23.15 -10.65 0.22
N GLY A 112 -23.04 -11.93 0.54
CA GLY A 112 -24.17 -12.86 0.52
C GLY A 112 -25.09 -12.67 1.74
N PRO A 113 -26.15 -13.50 1.85
CA PRO A 113 -27.09 -13.41 2.99
C PRO A 113 -26.37 -13.50 4.33
N GLY A 114 -26.66 -12.55 5.23
CA GLY A 114 -26.05 -12.49 6.56
C GLY A 114 -24.57 -12.10 6.60
N ARG A 115 -24.01 -11.66 5.47
CA ARG A 115 -22.61 -11.20 5.36
C ARG A 115 -22.51 -9.68 5.29
N THR A 116 -21.34 -9.18 5.63
CA THR A 116 -20.99 -7.77 5.48
C THR A 116 -19.68 -7.64 4.72
N TYR A 117 -19.36 -6.43 4.30
CA TYR A 117 -18.07 -6.12 3.72
C TYR A 117 -16.94 -6.33 4.72
N VAL A 118 -15.76 -6.66 4.23
CA VAL A 118 -14.50 -6.45 4.95
C VAL A 118 -14.31 -4.92 5.09
N PRO A 119 -13.90 -4.40 6.24
CA PRO A 119 -13.93 -2.95 6.50
C PRO A 119 -13.08 -2.09 5.57
N ARG A 120 -12.13 -2.69 4.85
CA ARG A 120 -11.13 -1.97 4.06
C ARG A 120 -11.07 -2.46 2.62
N ASN A 121 -10.60 -1.55 1.76
CA ASN A 121 -10.18 -1.86 0.39
C ASN A 121 -9.10 -2.95 0.38
N ALA A 122 -9.15 -3.86 -0.59
CA ALA A 122 -8.09 -4.84 -0.82
C ALA A 122 -6.90 -4.15 -1.53
N PRO A 123 -5.79 -3.87 -0.83
CA PRO A 123 -4.67 -3.18 -1.44
C PRO A 123 -4.01 -4.06 -2.51
N THR A 124 -3.41 -3.43 -3.52
CA THR A 124 -2.55 -4.15 -4.46
C THR A 124 -1.41 -4.88 -3.73
N LEU A 125 -1.07 -6.07 -4.21
CA LEU A 125 0.12 -6.81 -3.77
C LEU A 125 1.36 -6.52 -4.62
N LEU A 126 1.25 -5.67 -5.66
CA LEU A 126 2.41 -5.26 -6.44
C LEU A 126 3.46 -4.63 -5.53
N ASN A 127 4.67 -5.14 -5.64
CA ASN A 127 5.82 -4.67 -4.86
C ASN A 127 5.68 -4.81 -3.32
N ALA A 128 4.64 -5.47 -2.81
CA ALA A 128 4.43 -5.63 -1.36
C ALA A 128 5.56 -6.44 -0.69
N ALA A 129 6.17 -7.37 -1.43
CA ALA A 129 7.24 -8.22 -0.92
C ALA A 129 8.65 -7.58 -0.94
N LEU A 130 8.78 -6.29 -1.27
CA LEU A 130 10.07 -5.60 -1.38
C LEU A 130 10.64 -5.10 -0.05
N GLY A 131 10.24 -5.67 1.08
CA GLY A 131 10.85 -5.37 2.38
C GLY A 131 10.26 -4.15 3.09
N LEU A 132 8.98 -3.87 2.89
CA LEU A 132 8.28 -2.84 3.67
C LEU A 132 8.25 -3.24 5.16
N PRO A 133 8.59 -2.33 6.09
CA PRO A 133 8.63 -2.66 7.51
C PRO A 133 7.25 -2.85 8.14
N TYR A 134 6.21 -2.30 7.52
CA TYR A 134 4.82 -2.37 7.98
C TYR A 134 3.96 -2.99 6.89
N VAL A 135 3.15 -3.98 7.24
CA VAL A 135 2.15 -4.59 6.34
C VAL A 135 0.76 -4.55 6.97
N PHE A 136 -0.27 -4.71 6.15
CA PHE A 136 -1.62 -4.20 6.35
C PHE A 136 -1.70 -2.67 6.39
N LEU A 137 -2.90 -2.12 6.22
CA LEU A 137 -3.11 -0.67 6.18
C LEU A 137 -2.91 0.00 7.55
N ASP A 138 -3.12 -0.73 8.64
CA ASP A 138 -2.87 -0.29 10.02
C ASP A 138 -1.46 -0.62 10.54
N GLY A 139 -0.67 -1.38 9.77
CA GLY A 139 0.66 -1.80 10.18
C GLY A 139 0.68 -2.74 11.39
N ARG A 140 -0.40 -3.52 11.60
CA ARG A 140 -0.49 -4.47 12.73
C ARG A 140 0.53 -5.60 12.68
N ILE A 141 1.18 -5.78 11.54
CA ILE A 141 2.36 -6.64 11.42
C ILE A 141 3.56 -5.79 11.04
N THR A 142 4.63 -5.95 11.79
CA THR A 142 5.89 -5.26 11.53
C THR A 142 7.04 -6.23 11.41
N GLY A 143 8.03 -5.89 10.56
CA GLY A 143 9.24 -6.67 10.40
C GLY A 143 10.48 -5.78 10.40
N PHE A 144 11.33 -5.95 11.41
CA PHE A 144 12.60 -5.25 11.52
C PHE A 144 13.71 -6.23 11.88
N ASN A 145 14.80 -6.21 11.12
CA ASN A 145 16.01 -7.02 11.41
C ASN A 145 15.73 -8.51 11.66
N GLY A 146 14.78 -9.09 10.88
CA GLY A 146 14.42 -10.50 11.00
C GLY A 146 13.48 -10.84 12.17
N SER A 147 13.06 -9.86 12.96
CA SER A 147 12.06 -10.02 14.01
C SER A 147 10.70 -9.48 13.55
N PHE A 148 9.62 -10.19 13.92
CA PHE A 148 8.26 -9.81 13.55
C PHE A 148 7.40 -9.56 14.80
N THR A 149 6.68 -8.43 14.78
CA THR A 149 5.59 -8.17 15.72
C THR A 149 4.28 -8.44 15.02
N THR A 150 3.41 -9.26 15.62
CA THR A 150 2.13 -9.64 15.02
C THR A 150 1.05 -9.76 16.10
N PRO A 151 -0.25 -9.75 15.73
CA PRO A 151 -1.34 -10.01 16.68
C PRO A 151 -1.25 -11.35 17.39
N ALA A 152 -0.58 -12.35 16.80
CA ALA A 152 -0.41 -13.67 17.39
C ALA A 152 0.70 -13.72 18.46
N GLY A 153 1.53 -12.70 18.56
CA GLY A 153 2.63 -12.64 19.52
C GLY A 153 3.49 -13.90 19.51
N GLY A 154 3.65 -14.55 20.64
CA GLY A 154 4.45 -15.76 20.79
C GLY A 154 3.89 -17.03 20.14
N ALA A 155 2.65 -17.00 19.62
CA ALA A 155 2.07 -18.10 18.85
C ALA A 155 2.54 -18.13 17.38
N LEU A 156 3.18 -17.05 16.90
CA LEU A 156 3.73 -17.02 15.53
C LEU A 156 4.84 -18.07 15.38
N PRO A 157 4.76 -19.00 14.40
CA PRO A 157 5.78 -20.01 14.21
C PRO A 157 7.13 -19.40 13.81
N ALA A 158 8.21 -20.00 14.25
CA ALA A 158 9.54 -19.66 13.78
C ALA A 158 9.77 -20.06 12.31
N GLY A 159 10.84 -19.53 11.70
CA GLY A 159 11.26 -19.92 10.34
C GLY A 159 10.62 -19.15 9.20
N LEU A 160 9.83 -18.13 9.47
CA LEU A 160 9.31 -17.22 8.43
C LEU A 160 10.45 -16.34 7.90
N PRO A 161 10.68 -16.28 6.57
CA PRO A 161 11.86 -15.61 6.01
C PRO A 161 11.76 -14.08 5.98
N ASN A 162 10.53 -13.53 5.95
CA ASN A 162 10.30 -12.09 5.81
C ASN A 162 8.90 -11.69 6.32
N VAL A 163 8.65 -10.38 6.37
CA VAL A 163 7.40 -9.81 6.89
C VAL A 163 6.18 -10.20 6.05
N VAL A 164 6.35 -10.46 4.75
CA VAL A 164 5.23 -10.87 3.86
C VAL A 164 4.82 -12.31 4.16
N ALA A 165 5.78 -13.20 4.44
CA ALA A 165 5.46 -14.54 4.93
C ALA A 165 4.73 -14.48 6.29
N ALA A 166 5.15 -13.57 7.18
CA ALA A 166 4.44 -13.36 8.44
C ALA A 166 3.01 -12.82 8.19
N GLN A 167 2.82 -11.92 7.22
CA GLN A 167 1.51 -11.41 6.83
C GLN A 167 0.60 -12.51 6.27
N ALA A 168 1.12 -13.38 5.39
CA ALA A 168 0.35 -14.44 4.74
C ALA A 168 -0.23 -15.48 5.75
N MET A 169 0.24 -15.49 6.99
CA MET A 169 -0.35 -16.30 8.08
C MET A 169 -1.76 -15.85 8.48
N PHE A 170 -2.15 -14.57 8.25
CA PHE A 170 -3.31 -13.97 8.93
C PHE A 170 -4.63 -13.98 8.15
N PRO A 171 -4.71 -13.82 6.81
CA PRO A 171 -6.00 -13.79 6.09
C PRO A 171 -6.88 -15.00 6.39
N VAL A 172 -6.30 -16.20 6.49
CA VAL A 172 -7.00 -17.45 6.81
C VAL A 172 -7.59 -17.49 8.24
N THR A 173 -7.18 -16.56 9.10
CA THR A 173 -7.67 -16.48 10.48
C THR A 173 -8.84 -15.51 10.65
N ASN A 174 -9.01 -14.60 9.68
CA ASN A 174 -10.05 -13.56 9.74
C ASN A 174 -11.40 -14.14 9.28
N ARG A 175 -12.42 -14.00 10.13
CA ARG A 175 -13.76 -14.53 9.85
C ARG A 175 -14.39 -13.92 8.59
N ARG A 176 -14.33 -12.60 8.44
CA ARG A 176 -14.94 -11.89 7.31
C ARG A 176 -14.16 -12.09 6.01
N GLU A 177 -12.83 -12.32 6.09
CA GLU A 177 -12.00 -12.52 4.89
C GLU A 177 -12.09 -13.96 4.39
N MET A 178 -11.58 -14.94 5.17
CA MET A 178 -11.40 -16.31 4.68
C MET A 178 -11.94 -17.40 5.60
N ARG A 179 -12.03 -17.17 6.94
CA ARG A 179 -12.33 -18.26 7.87
C ARG A 179 -13.80 -18.66 7.94
N GLY A 180 -14.72 -17.68 7.83
CA GLY A 180 -16.17 -17.90 7.97
C GLY A 180 -16.67 -17.87 9.41
N GLU A 181 -17.99 -18.02 9.56
CA GLU A 181 -18.70 -17.93 10.83
C GLU A 181 -19.10 -19.31 11.35
N ALA A 182 -19.28 -19.40 12.68
CA ALA A 182 -19.79 -20.64 13.32
C ALA A 182 -21.17 -20.99 12.73
N GLY A 183 -21.31 -22.24 12.30
CA GLY A 183 -22.53 -22.72 11.61
C GLY A 183 -22.45 -22.67 10.10
N ASP A 184 -21.41 -22.10 9.52
CA ASP A 184 -21.18 -22.14 8.07
C ASP A 184 -20.95 -23.56 7.58
N THR A 185 -21.30 -23.78 6.31
CA THR A 185 -20.93 -24.97 5.55
C THR A 185 -20.00 -24.59 4.39
N ASP A 186 -19.16 -25.54 4.00
CA ASP A 186 -18.32 -25.39 2.81
C ASP A 186 -19.15 -25.62 1.52
N VAL A 187 -18.51 -25.40 0.38
CA VAL A 187 -19.12 -25.57 -0.95
C VAL A 187 -19.62 -27.00 -1.22
N PHE A 188 -19.27 -27.97 -0.38
CA PHE A 188 -19.75 -29.36 -0.48
C PHE A 188 -20.85 -29.66 0.54
N GLY A 189 -21.34 -28.65 1.30
CA GLY A 189 -22.36 -28.81 2.34
C GLY A 189 -21.84 -29.42 3.66
N ARG A 190 -20.52 -29.51 3.85
CA ARG A 190 -19.92 -30.00 5.08
C ARG A 190 -19.71 -28.84 6.05
N SER A 191 -19.75 -29.12 7.36
CA SER A 191 -19.47 -28.11 8.39
C SER A 191 -18.08 -27.50 8.18
N ASN A 192 -18.00 -26.17 8.31
CA ASN A 192 -16.74 -25.43 8.28
C ASN A 192 -16.00 -25.62 9.61
N GLU A 193 -15.05 -26.53 9.65
CA GLU A 193 -14.29 -26.84 10.86
C GLU A 193 -13.35 -25.71 11.29
N LEU A 194 -12.91 -24.81 10.36
CA LEU A 194 -12.07 -23.68 10.70
C LEU A 194 -12.85 -22.66 11.54
N ALA A 195 -14.12 -22.50 11.28
CA ALA A 195 -14.99 -21.57 12.02
C ALA A 195 -15.26 -22.01 13.46
N LEU A 196 -15.07 -23.29 13.77
CA LEU A 196 -15.25 -23.85 15.12
C LEU A 196 -14.05 -23.58 16.03
N VAL A 197 -12.88 -23.27 15.47
CA VAL A 197 -11.69 -22.91 16.27
C VAL A 197 -11.86 -21.51 16.86
N GLY A 198 -11.46 -21.32 18.12
CA GLY A 198 -11.55 -20.04 18.81
C GLY A 198 -10.76 -18.92 18.11
N ASP A 199 -11.21 -17.66 18.24
CA ASP A 199 -10.62 -16.52 17.53
C ASP A 199 -9.18 -16.22 17.96
N SER A 200 -8.81 -16.53 19.19
CA SER A 200 -7.46 -16.38 19.75
C SER A 200 -6.58 -17.63 19.60
N ASP A 201 -7.13 -18.73 19.13
CA ASP A 201 -6.37 -19.97 18.91
C ASP A 201 -5.72 -19.97 17.51
N TRP A 202 -4.76 -19.08 17.32
CA TRP A 202 -3.99 -18.94 16.09
C TRP A 202 -3.40 -20.26 15.62
N THR A 203 -2.78 -20.99 16.55
CA THR A 203 -2.11 -22.27 16.27
C THR A 203 -3.12 -23.31 15.78
N GLY A 204 -4.27 -23.43 16.45
CA GLY A 204 -5.33 -24.36 16.03
C GLY A 204 -5.87 -24.05 14.64
N ILE A 205 -6.07 -22.77 14.29
CA ILE A 205 -6.53 -22.38 12.97
C ILE A 205 -5.48 -22.80 11.91
N TRP A 206 -4.22 -22.45 12.10
CA TRP A 206 -3.14 -22.80 11.16
C TRP A 206 -2.94 -24.30 11.00
N GLN A 207 -3.04 -25.05 12.09
CA GLN A 207 -2.98 -26.52 12.05
C GLN A 207 -4.14 -27.12 11.26
N ALA A 208 -5.35 -26.60 11.42
CA ALA A 208 -6.53 -27.07 10.70
C ALA A 208 -6.40 -26.85 9.19
N VAL A 209 -5.94 -25.67 8.74
CA VAL A 209 -5.66 -25.39 7.31
C VAL A 209 -4.55 -26.31 6.80
N THR A 210 -3.46 -26.48 7.54
CA THR A 210 -2.35 -27.36 7.16
C THR A 210 -2.82 -28.78 6.98
N LYS A 211 -3.66 -29.30 7.90
CA LYS A 211 -4.24 -30.64 7.82
C LYS A 211 -5.06 -30.85 6.54
N ARG A 212 -5.85 -29.84 6.13
CA ARG A 212 -6.58 -29.88 4.85
C ARG A 212 -5.63 -30.03 3.66
N LEU A 213 -4.61 -29.17 3.59
CA LEU A 213 -3.64 -29.19 2.51
C LEU A 213 -2.92 -30.53 2.41
N LEU A 214 -2.45 -31.06 3.54
CA LEU A 214 -1.73 -32.34 3.58
C LEU A 214 -2.63 -33.57 3.37
N ALA A 215 -3.95 -33.43 3.39
CA ALA A 215 -4.87 -34.49 2.95
C ALA A 215 -4.97 -34.63 1.42
N ILE A 216 -4.41 -33.68 0.66
CA ILE A 216 -4.42 -33.66 -0.81
C ILE A 216 -3.04 -34.15 -1.30
N PRO A 217 -2.94 -35.33 -1.94
CA PRO A 217 -1.63 -35.89 -2.36
C PRO A 217 -0.81 -34.94 -3.25
N ALA A 218 -1.48 -34.17 -4.13
CA ALA A 218 -0.79 -33.19 -4.97
C ALA A 218 -0.11 -32.09 -4.16
N TYR A 219 -0.70 -31.64 -3.04
CA TYR A 219 -0.06 -30.70 -2.12
C TYR A 219 1.09 -31.34 -1.35
N VAL A 220 0.96 -32.60 -0.89
CA VAL A 220 2.06 -33.30 -0.24
C VAL A 220 3.29 -33.32 -1.15
N ASN A 221 3.13 -33.69 -2.41
CA ASN A 221 4.21 -33.69 -3.40
C ASN A 221 4.79 -32.29 -3.64
N ALA A 222 3.95 -31.26 -3.74
CA ALA A 222 4.38 -29.88 -3.94
C ALA A 222 5.15 -29.31 -2.72
N PHE A 223 4.71 -29.62 -1.50
CA PHE A 223 5.45 -29.27 -0.28
C PHE A 223 6.78 -30.00 -0.20
N GLN A 224 6.86 -31.28 -0.54
CA GLN A 224 8.12 -32.03 -0.55
C GLN A 224 9.10 -31.50 -1.59
N ALA A 225 8.62 -31.07 -2.77
CA ALA A 225 9.47 -30.44 -3.77
C ALA A 225 10.01 -29.07 -3.30
N ALA A 226 9.17 -28.25 -2.63
CA ALA A 226 9.54 -26.93 -2.13
C ALA A 226 10.41 -27.00 -0.83
N PHE A 227 10.23 -28.05 -0.02
CA PHE A 227 10.90 -28.23 1.27
C PHE A 227 11.49 -29.66 1.39
N PRO A 228 12.49 -30.02 0.58
CA PRO A 228 12.98 -31.39 0.47
C PRO A 228 13.58 -31.94 1.77
N ASN A 229 14.01 -31.07 2.67
CA ASN A 229 14.64 -31.43 3.95
C ASN A 229 13.63 -31.40 5.13
N THR A 230 12.34 -31.21 4.88
CA THR A 230 11.30 -31.12 5.91
C THR A 230 10.39 -32.36 5.80
N SER A 231 10.30 -33.16 6.86
CA SER A 231 9.37 -34.29 6.86
C SER A 231 7.93 -33.82 6.84
N PRO A 232 6.98 -34.60 6.29
CA PRO A 232 5.55 -34.24 6.27
C PRO A 232 4.97 -33.90 7.65
N SER A 233 5.46 -34.55 8.71
CA SER A 233 5.01 -34.29 10.09
C SER A 233 5.52 -32.96 10.68
N GLN A 234 6.54 -32.35 10.06
CA GLN A 234 7.10 -31.05 10.46
C GLN A 234 6.51 -29.89 9.64
N LEU A 235 5.77 -30.20 8.58
CA LEU A 235 5.11 -29.17 7.77
C LEU A 235 4.03 -28.48 8.57
N GLY A 236 4.02 -27.14 8.55
CA GLY A 236 3.02 -26.30 9.16
C GLY A 236 2.67 -25.15 8.23
N PHE A 237 1.68 -24.33 8.60
CA PHE A 237 1.20 -23.25 7.74
C PHE A 237 2.27 -22.20 7.43
N GLN A 238 3.31 -22.05 8.26
CA GLN A 238 4.47 -21.19 7.95
C GLN A 238 5.18 -21.58 6.65
N HIS A 239 5.16 -22.85 6.25
CA HIS A 239 5.71 -23.29 4.98
C HIS A 239 4.83 -22.85 3.79
N ALA A 240 3.50 -22.93 3.95
CA ALA A 240 2.56 -22.37 2.99
C ALA A 240 2.72 -20.86 2.85
N ALA A 241 2.81 -20.14 3.95
CA ALA A 241 3.02 -18.69 4.00
C ALA A 241 4.35 -18.27 3.36
N THR A 242 5.42 -19.05 3.58
CA THR A 242 6.74 -18.85 2.95
C THR A 242 6.65 -19.01 1.43
N ALA A 243 5.93 -20.03 0.95
CA ALA A 243 5.72 -20.24 -0.48
C ALA A 243 4.90 -19.12 -1.12
N ILE A 244 3.83 -18.67 -0.47
CA ILE A 244 3.02 -17.52 -0.92
C ILE A 244 3.89 -16.27 -1.03
N ALA A 245 4.71 -15.95 -0.03
CA ALA A 245 5.61 -14.81 -0.06
C ALA A 245 6.67 -14.92 -1.19
N ALA A 246 7.18 -16.11 -1.47
CA ALA A 246 8.11 -16.34 -2.59
C ALA A 246 7.43 -16.10 -3.94
N PHE A 247 6.18 -16.54 -4.11
CA PHE A 247 5.37 -16.24 -5.28
C PHE A 247 5.16 -14.73 -5.45
N GLU A 248 4.76 -14.02 -4.40
CA GLU A 248 4.57 -12.57 -4.45
C GLU A 248 5.88 -11.85 -4.80
N MET A 249 6.98 -12.20 -4.18
CA MET A 249 8.29 -11.59 -4.45
C MET A 249 8.72 -11.79 -5.89
N GLN A 250 8.63 -13.02 -6.42
CA GLN A 250 9.10 -13.35 -7.76
C GLN A 250 8.16 -12.84 -8.85
N GLN A 251 6.85 -12.92 -8.63
CA GLN A 251 5.86 -12.71 -9.69
C GLN A 251 5.18 -11.34 -9.63
N LEU A 252 5.21 -10.63 -8.50
CA LEU A 252 4.50 -9.36 -8.33
C LEU A 252 5.44 -8.16 -8.21
N THR A 253 6.74 -8.34 -8.40
CA THR A 253 7.70 -7.22 -8.46
C THR A 253 7.65 -6.56 -9.84
N ARG A 254 7.37 -5.24 -9.85
CA ARG A 254 7.23 -4.40 -11.05
C ARG A 254 7.95 -3.07 -10.82
N THR A 255 9.16 -2.94 -11.37
CA THR A 255 10.09 -1.83 -11.04
C THR A 255 10.80 -1.27 -12.27
N ASP A 256 10.13 -1.27 -13.44
CA ASP A 256 10.64 -0.67 -14.69
C ASP A 256 9.69 0.40 -15.26
N SER A 257 9.14 1.23 -14.38
CA SER A 257 8.34 2.39 -14.77
C SER A 257 9.19 3.46 -15.50
N PRO A 258 8.59 4.44 -16.21
CA PRO A 258 9.30 5.60 -16.69
C PRO A 258 10.12 6.31 -15.62
N PHE A 259 9.59 6.44 -14.40
CA PHE A 259 10.31 7.04 -13.29
C PHE A 259 11.50 6.18 -12.83
N ASP A 260 11.36 4.84 -12.83
CA ASP A 260 12.49 3.94 -12.50
C ASP A 260 13.63 4.07 -13.53
N ARG A 261 13.32 4.20 -14.81
CA ARG A 261 14.32 4.46 -15.87
C ARG A 261 14.96 5.83 -15.68
N TYR A 262 14.16 6.85 -15.35
CA TYR A 262 14.70 8.18 -15.04
C TYR A 262 15.69 8.12 -13.87
N LEU A 263 15.39 7.39 -12.79
CA LEU A 263 16.32 7.18 -11.68
C LEU A 263 17.63 6.50 -12.14
N LYS A 264 17.57 5.65 -13.15
CA LYS A 264 18.73 4.99 -13.79
C LYS A 264 19.44 5.86 -14.83
N ARG A 265 19.16 7.18 -14.85
CA ARG A 265 19.79 8.20 -15.73
C ARG A 265 19.29 8.25 -17.17
N ASP A 266 18.12 7.70 -17.47
CA ASP A 266 17.42 7.94 -18.72
C ASP A 266 16.57 9.22 -18.60
N ASP A 267 17.14 10.37 -18.97
CA ASP A 267 16.45 11.66 -18.88
C ASP A 267 15.26 11.78 -19.83
N ALA A 268 15.25 10.98 -20.90
CA ALA A 268 14.15 10.96 -21.87
C ALA A 268 12.95 10.13 -21.40
N ALA A 269 13.09 9.34 -20.31
CA ALA A 269 12.02 8.48 -19.81
C ALA A 269 10.81 9.27 -19.29
N LEU A 270 10.99 10.52 -18.86
CA LEU A 270 9.90 11.39 -18.39
C LEU A 270 9.59 12.49 -19.39
N THR A 271 8.32 12.73 -19.65
CA THR A 271 7.86 13.89 -20.42
C THR A 271 8.11 15.20 -19.65
N PRO A 272 8.15 16.36 -20.32
CA PRO A 272 8.28 17.66 -19.64
C PRO A 272 7.18 17.90 -18.59
N GLU A 273 5.94 17.46 -18.85
CA GLU A 273 4.82 17.56 -17.93
C GLU A 273 5.06 16.69 -16.67
N GLN A 274 5.50 15.44 -16.85
CA GLN A 274 5.84 14.53 -15.75
C GLN A 274 6.99 15.07 -14.89
N LYS A 275 7.99 15.71 -15.49
CA LYS A 275 9.09 16.34 -14.76
C LYS A 275 8.60 17.54 -13.93
N ARG A 276 7.68 18.36 -14.45
CA ARG A 276 7.08 19.47 -13.69
C ARG A 276 6.23 18.92 -12.53
N GLY A 277 5.42 17.87 -12.77
CA GLY A 277 4.67 17.17 -11.73
C GLY A 277 5.58 16.59 -10.64
N ALA A 278 6.72 16.01 -11.04
CA ALA A 278 7.72 15.52 -10.08
C ALA A 278 8.31 16.66 -9.23
N LEU A 279 8.64 17.82 -9.84
CA LEU A 279 9.11 18.98 -9.08
C LEU A 279 8.05 19.51 -8.11
N LEU A 280 6.76 19.46 -8.46
CA LEU A 280 5.68 19.78 -7.54
C LEU A 280 5.61 18.77 -6.40
N PHE A 281 5.69 17.48 -6.69
CA PHE A 281 5.67 16.39 -5.71
C PHE A 281 6.77 16.51 -4.66
N PHE A 282 8.01 16.77 -5.09
CA PHE A 282 9.17 16.95 -4.22
C PHE A 282 9.30 18.37 -3.62
N GLY A 283 8.51 19.33 -4.11
CA GLY A 283 8.58 20.75 -3.73
C GLY A 283 7.25 21.28 -3.17
N LYS A 284 6.57 22.15 -3.94
CA LYS A 284 5.38 22.92 -3.52
C LYS A 284 4.27 22.04 -2.91
N ALA A 285 4.00 20.87 -3.48
CA ALA A 285 2.94 19.97 -3.03
C ALA A 285 3.33 19.14 -1.79
N THR A 286 4.60 19.15 -1.37
CA THR A 286 5.13 18.50 -0.16
C THR A 286 4.83 17.00 -0.02
N CYS A 287 4.39 16.33 -1.08
CA CYS A 287 4.03 14.91 -1.08
C CYS A 287 5.18 14.01 -0.60
N SER A 288 6.41 14.37 -0.97
CA SER A 288 7.65 13.68 -0.58
C SER A 288 7.95 13.72 0.92
N SER A 289 7.28 14.58 1.70
CA SER A 289 7.41 14.59 3.16
C SER A 289 6.87 13.30 3.80
N CYS A 290 5.92 12.64 3.14
CA CYS A 290 5.35 11.34 3.50
C CYS A 290 5.78 10.24 2.52
N HIS A 291 5.74 10.54 1.22
CA HIS A 291 6.03 9.61 0.14
C HIS A 291 7.48 9.74 -0.32
N ASN A 292 8.42 9.21 0.44
CA ASN A 292 9.87 9.24 0.21
C ASN A 292 10.50 7.84 0.16
N GLY A 293 11.82 7.80 0.03
CA GLY A 293 12.55 6.54 -0.07
C GLY A 293 12.29 5.78 -1.38
N PRO A 294 12.85 4.56 -1.55
CA PRO A 294 12.81 3.80 -2.81
C PRO A 294 11.38 3.50 -3.28
N PHE A 295 10.44 3.31 -2.36
CA PHE A 295 9.06 2.92 -2.66
C PHE A 295 8.10 4.11 -2.78
N LEU A 296 8.55 5.33 -2.51
CA LEU A 296 7.71 6.51 -2.37
C LEU A 296 6.58 6.27 -1.34
N GLY A 297 6.97 5.85 -0.14
CA GLY A 297 6.07 5.50 0.96
C GLY A 297 6.42 4.19 1.64
N GLY A 298 5.46 3.57 2.31
CA GLY A 298 5.65 2.30 3.03
C GLY A 298 6.16 2.45 4.45
N GLN A 299 6.51 3.65 4.87
CA GLN A 299 7.01 3.97 6.21
C GLN A 299 6.15 5.03 6.87
N GLY A 300 5.85 4.84 8.17
CA GLY A 300 5.05 5.80 8.93
C GLY A 300 3.54 5.70 8.68
N PHE A 301 2.83 6.53 9.41
CA PHE A 301 1.36 6.57 9.44
C PHE A 301 0.91 8.01 9.46
N ALA A 302 -0.23 8.29 8.82
CA ALA A 302 -0.85 9.61 8.83
C ALA A 302 -2.37 9.48 8.74
N ASP A 303 -3.08 10.33 9.46
CA ASP A 303 -4.47 10.64 9.15
C ASP A 303 -4.46 11.72 8.05
N VAL A 304 -5.05 11.41 6.93
CA VAL A 304 -5.12 12.32 5.78
C VAL A 304 -6.53 12.85 5.52
N GLY A 305 -7.43 12.73 6.50
CA GLY A 305 -8.77 13.30 6.44
C GLY A 305 -9.72 12.56 5.51
N VAL A 306 -9.59 11.23 5.40
CA VAL A 306 -10.46 10.42 4.51
C VAL A 306 -11.87 10.31 5.09
N PRO A 307 -12.95 10.53 4.28
CA PRO A 307 -14.31 10.24 4.68
C PRO A 307 -14.48 8.82 5.19
N GLN A 308 -15.24 8.61 6.26
CA GLN A 308 -15.44 7.28 6.84
C GLN A 308 -16.56 6.53 6.12
N VAL A 309 -16.25 5.40 5.49
CA VAL A 309 -17.20 4.53 4.78
C VAL A 309 -16.96 3.08 5.18
N GLY A 310 -18.04 2.37 5.49
CA GLY A 310 -17.97 0.94 5.74
C GLY A 310 -18.49 0.52 7.11
N PRO A 311 -18.39 -0.78 7.46
CA PRO A 311 -18.89 -1.32 8.72
C PRO A 311 -17.95 -1.05 9.91
N GLY A 312 -16.79 -0.45 9.67
CA GLY A 312 -15.76 -0.27 10.70
C GLY A 312 -15.17 -1.55 11.26
N LEU A 313 -14.21 -1.39 12.17
CA LEU A 313 -13.64 -2.49 12.94
C LEU A 313 -14.38 -2.67 14.27
N ALA A 314 -14.17 -3.83 14.91
CA ALA A 314 -14.97 -4.26 16.07
C ALA A 314 -14.80 -3.38 17.31
N THR A 315 -13.74 -2.59 17.44
CA THR A 315 -13.45 -1.79 18.64
C THR A 315 -14.36 -0.57 18.75
N GLN A 316 -14.65 0.11 17.64
CA GLN A 316 -15.56 1.26 17.61
C GLN A 316 -16.40 1.30 16.31
N PRO A 317 -17.23 0.28 16.03
CA PRO A 317 -18.06 0.35 14.83
C PRO A 317 -19.04 1.54 14.93
N PRO A 318 -19.33 2.23 13.82
CA PRO A 318 -18.98 1.88 12.45
C PRO A 318 -17.69 2.54 11.92
N LEU A 319 -16.86 3.11 12.76
CA LEU A 319 -15.63 3.82 12.35
C LEU A 319 -14.44 2.88 12.21
N ASP A 320 -13.51 3.22 11.33
CA ASP A 320 -12.20 2.59 11.23
C ASP A 320 -11.13 3.58 11.73
N LEU A 321 -10.63 3.32 12.92
CA LEU A 321 -9.61 4.16 13.54
C LEU A 321 -8.18 3.87 13.03
N GLY A 322 -8.04 3.01 12.02
CA GLY A 322 -6.75 2.69 11.43
C GLY A 322 -5.78 2.09 12.45
N ARG A 323 -4.59 2.68 12.57
CA ARG A 323 -3.58 2.27 13.54
C ARG A 323 -4.02 2.51 14.99
N GLY A 324 -4.90 3.45 15.24
CA GLY A 324 -5.48 3.71 16.56
C GLY A 324 -6.24 2.52 17.17
N GLU A 325 -6.64 1.53 16.34
CA GLU A 325 -7.21 0.26 16.80
C GLU A 325 -6.23 -0.63 17.56
N LEU A 326 -4.93 -0.40 17.39
CA LEU A 326 -3.91 -1.25 17.97
C LEU A 326 -3.56 -0.79 19.39
N PRO A 327 -3.41 -1.70 20.37
CA PRO A 327 -3.08 -1.35 21.74
C PRO A 327 -1.85 -0.43 21.83
N GLY A 328 -1.97 0.66 22.60
CA GLY A 328 -0.89 1.63 22.80
C GLY A 328 -0.63 2.56 21.63
N ASN A 329 -1.54 2.64 20.66
CA ASN A 329 -1.44 3.52 19.48
C ASN A 329 -2.53 4.59 19.43
N ASP A 330 -3.11 4.99 20.54
CA ASP A 330 -4.23 5.94 20.62
C ASP A 330 -3.93 7.29 19.94
N PHE A 331 -2.66 7.68 19.87
CA PHE A 331 -2.21 8.88 19.14
C PHE A 331 -2.48 8.79 17.63
N TYR A 332 -2.54 7.57 17.06
CA TYR A 332 -2.67 7.32 15.62
C TYR A 332 -4.12 7.04 15.19
N GLN A 333 -5.13 7.60 15.86
CA GLN A 333 -6.52 7.46 15.42
C GLN A 333 -6.69 7.99 13.98
N PHE A 334 -7.44 7.25 13.18
CA PHE A 334 -7.69 7.49 11.76
C PHE A 334 -6.42 7.49 10.88
N ALA A 335 -5.26 7.15 11.45
CA ALA A 335 -4.01 7.08 10.72
C ALA A 335 -3.82 5.70 10.07
N PHE A 336 -3.49 5.72 8.79
CA PHE A 336 -3.16 4.55 8.00
C PHE A 336 -1.71 4.60 7.53
N ARG A 337 -1.16 3.44 7.19
CA ARG A 337 0.19 3.34 6.63
C ARG A 337 0.28 4.17 5.36
N ILE A 338 1.29 5.00 5.26
CA ILE A 338 1.60 5.75 4.06
C ILE A 338 1.85 4.75 2.92
N ALA A 339 0.97 4.73 1.94
CA ALA A 339 1.02 3.75 0.86
C ALA A 339 2.23 3.98 -0.05
N PRO A 340 2.94 2.91 -0.48
CA PRO A 340 3.88 3.01 -1.61
C PRO A 340 3.15 3.45 -2.88
N LEU A 341 3.79 4.32 -3.68
CA LEU A 341 3.15 4.88 -4.87
C LEU A 341 3.54 4.20 -6.18
N ARG A 342 4.48 3.25 -6.18
CA ARG A 342 4.82 2.49 -7.39
C ARG A 342 3.59 1.76 -7.92
N ASN A 343 3.28 1.96 -9.21
CA ASN A 343 2.10 1.42 -9.90
C ASN A 343 0.74 1.97 -9.40
N VAL A 344 0.71 3.09 -8.68
CA VAL A 344 -0.50 3.66 -8.06
C VAL A 344 -1.63 3.94 -9.05
N GLU A 345 -1.33 4.28 -10.31
CA GLU A 345 -2.32 4.48 -11.38
C GLU A 345 -3.30 3.29 -11.53
N LEU A 346 -2.83 2.08 -11.24
CA LEU A 346 -3.56 0.85 -11.52
C LEU A 346 -4.36 0.33 -10.30
N THR A 347 -4.37 1.07 -9.18
CA THR A 347 -4.84 0.55 -7.89
C THR A 347 -6.12 1.21 -7.39
N ALA A 348 -6.89 1.81 -8.29
CA ALA A 348 -8.21 2.35 -7.94
C ALA A 348 -9.17 1.24 -7.45
N PRO A 349 -10.09 1.56 -6.53
CA PRO A 349 -10.30 2.84 -5.86
C PRO A 349 -9.30 3.10 -4.73
N TYR A 350 -9.14 4.37 -4.34
CA TYR A 350 -8.06 4.83 -3.47
C TYR A 350 -8.51 5.04 -2.02
N PHE A 351 -7.51 5.10 -1.12
CA PHE A 351 -7.58 5.13 0.33
C PHE A 351 -8.05 3.80 0.95
N HIS A 352 -8.14 3.77 2.28
CA HIS A 352 -8.39 2.53 3.02
C HIS A 352 -9.79 1.95 2.80
N ASP A 353 -10.72 2.76 2.36
CA ASP A 353 -12.13 2.42 2.13
C ASP A 353 -12.60 2.71 0.69
N GLY A 354 -11.66 3.02 -0.21
CA GLY A 354 -11.92 3.15 -1.64
C GLY A 354 -12.85 4.30 -2.04
N VAL A 355 -12.87 5.40 -1.28
CA VAL A 355 -13.79 6.53 -1.51
C VAL A 355 -13.55 7.26 -2.82
N TYR A 356 -12.31 7.34 -3.31
CA TYR A 356 -11.97 8.04 -4.56
C TYR A 356 -11.64 7.07 -5.69
N GLN A 357 -12.18 7.36 -6.86
CA GLN A 357 -12.06 6.49 -8.03
C GLN A 357 -10.91 6.85 -8.97
N THR A 358 -10.36 8.06 -8.85
CA THR A 358 -9.34 8.57 -9.76
C THR A 358 -8.21 9.28 -8.99
N LEU A 359 -7.00 9.27 -9.56
CA LEU A 359 -5.88 10.04 -9.03
C LEU A 359 -6.16 11.55 -9.00
N ALA A 360 -6.98 12.05 -9.92
CA ALA A 360 -7.38 13.45 -9.92
C ALA A 360 -8.19 13.79 -8.66
N GLN A 361 -9.11 12.94 -8.25
CA GLN A 361 -9.86 13.10 -6.98
C GLN A 361 -8.91 13.03 -5.76
N VAL A 362 -7.95 12.11 -5.77
CA VAL A 362 -6.95 12.00 -4.70
C VAL A 362 -6.10 13.27 -4.59
N VAL A 363 -5.59 13.79 -5.71
CA VAL A 363 -4.80 15.04 -5.71
C VAL A 363 -5.66 16.24 -5.31
N HIS A 364 -6.93 16.28 -5.73
CA HIS A 364 -7.89 17.30 -5.29
C HIS A 364 -8.10 17.25 -3.78
N HIS A 365 -8.32 16.08 -3.21
CA HIS A 365 -8.45 15.89 -1.77
C HIS A 365 -7.22 16.43 -1.02
N TYR A 366 -6.02 16.04 -1.42
CA TYR A 366 -4.78 16.54 -0.79
C TYR A 366 -4.57 18.05 -0.95
N ASN A 367 -5.17 18.67 -1.98
CA ASN A 367 -5.04 20.12 -2.19
C ASN A 367 -5.71 20.92 -1.07
N ASP A 368 -6.82 20.42 -0.48
CA ASP A 368 -7.46 20.96 0.74
C ASP A 368 -8.26 19.86 1.44
N ALA A 369 -7.58 18.97 2.16
CA ALA A 369 -8.18 17.81 2.80
C ALA A 369 -9.29 18.16 3.81
N ARG A 370 -9.14 19.29 4.51
CA ARG A 370 -10.16 19.77 5.46
C ARG A 370 -11.47 20.16 4.77
N THR A 371 -11.37 20.95 3.71
CA THR A 371 -12.54 21.39 2.95
C THR A 371 -13.18 20.20 2.25
N ASP A 372 -12.38 19.34 1.61
CA ASP A 372 -12.89 18.18 0.89
C ASP A 372 -13.65 17.21 1.81
N LEU A 373 -13.12 16.91 3.02
CA LEU A 373 -13.83 16.09 4.00
C LEU A 373 -15.15 16.73 4.46
N THR A 374 -15.16 18.04 4.74
CA THR A 374 -16.36 18.73 5.27
C THR A 374 -17.45 18.95 4.22
N THR A 375 -17.08 18.92 2.94
CA THR A 375 -18.00 19.12 1.80
C THR A 375 -18.20 17.85 0.97
N PHE A 376 -17.72 16.70 1.47
CA PHE A 376 -17.80 15.44 0.75
C PHE A 376 -19.24 15.09 0.36
N ASP A 377 -19.46 14.82 -0.92
CA ASP A 377 -20.77 14.41 -1.43
C ASP A 377 -20.84 12.87 -1.50
N PRO A 378 -21.61 12.21 -0.63
CA PRO A 378 -21.75 10.76 -0.64
C PRO A 378 -22.42 10.24 -1.93
N ALA A 379 -23.05 11.08 -2.75
CA ALA A 379 -23.58 10.67 -4.04
C ALA A 379 -22.49 10.22 -5.03
N THR A 380 -21.23 10.62 -4.80
CA THR A 380 -20.06 10.18 -5.58
C THR A 380 -19.63 8.75 -5.28
N LEU A 381 -20.03 8.20 -4.14
CA LEU A 381 -19.75 6.83 -3.75
C LEU A 381 -20.49 5.82 -4.64
N ARG A 382 -19.89 4.65 -4.83
CA ARG A 382 -20.56 3.52 -5.45
C ARG A 382 -21.86 3.21 -4.68
N GLN A 383 -22.94 2.92 -5.40
CA GLN A 383 -24.30 2.82 -4.85
C GLN A 383 -24.40 1.84 -3.67
N ASP A 384 -23.72 0.73 -3.72
CA ASP A 384 -23.80 -0.34 -2.71
C ASP A 384 -23.11 -0.02 -1.38
N VAL A 385 -22.17 0.94 -1.36
CA VAL A 385 -21.49 1.40 -0.14
C VAL A 385 -21.97 2.78 0.33
N ARG A 386 -22.77 3.49 -0.48
CA ARG A 386 -23.25 4.84 -0.17
C ARG A 386 -23.99 4.93 1.16
N GLY A 387 -24.78 3.91 1.51
CA GLY A 387 -25.51 3.84 2.78
C GLY A 387 -24.63 3.57 4.02
N MET A 388 -23.33 3.37 3.81
CA MET A 388 -22.34 3.14 4.87
C MET A 388 -21.41 4.35 5.06
N TYR A 389 -21.78 5.51 4.55
CA TYR A 389 -21.07 6.77 4.80
C TYR A 389 -21.43 7.32 6.18
N HIS A 390 -20.41 7.69 6.95
CA HIS A 390 -20.52 8.23 8.30
C HIS A 390 -20.03 9.69 8.31
N GLY A 391 -20.87 10.60 7.80
CA GLY A 391 -20.55 12.02 7.60
C GLY A 391 -21.25 12.95 8.59
N ASP A 392 -21.61 12.46 9.78
CA ASP A 392 -22.16 13.34 10.83
C ASP A 392 -21.05 14.26 11.41
N ALA A 393 -21.49 15.39 11.98
CA ALA A 393 -20.57 16.41 12.47
C ALA A 393 -19.58 15.90 13.53
N THR A 394 -19.96 14.90 14.34
CA THR A 394 -19.10 14.32 15.37
C THR A 394 -17.99 13.49 14.73
N THR A 395 -18.34 12.66 13.76
CA THR A 395 -17.37 11.85 13.00
C THR A 395 -16.39 12.74 12.23
N ILE A 396 -16.89 13.74 11.50
CA ILE A 396 -16.03 14.70 10.77
C ILE A 396 -15.09 15.43 11.74
N ALA A 397 -15.60 15.91 12.88
CA ALA A 397 -14.77 16.57 13.89
C ALA A 397 -13.70 15.62 14.47
N ALA A 398 -14.04 14.36 14.71
CA ALA A 398 -13.08 13.37 15.21
C ALA A 398 -11.93 13.16 14.22
N VAL A 399 -12.22 12.95 12.95
CA VAL A 399 -11.17 12.82 11.90
C VAL A 399 -10.34 14.10 11.82
N LEU A 400 -10.96 15.29 11.76
CA LEU A 400 -10.25 16.55 11.66
C LEU A 400 -9.34 16.86 12.87
N ASN A 401 -9.68 16.36 14.05
CA ASN A 401 -8.86 16.52 15.26
C ASN A 401 -7.54 15.73 15.20
N HIS A 402 -7.49 14.69 14.38
CA HIS A 402 -6.32 13.84 14.19
C HIS A 402 -5.60 14.10 12.86
N LEU A 403 -6.18 14.98 12.00
CA LEU A 403 -5.61 15.30 10.70
C LEU A 403 -4.14 15.70 10.81
N ASP A 404 -3.29 15.05 10.03
CA ASP A 404 -1.85 15.27 10.03
C ASP A 404 -1.51 16.78 9.86
N PHE A 405 -0.55 17.25 10.67
CA PHE A 405 -0.19 18.67 10.70
C PHE A 405 0.22 19.23 9.33
N ARG A 406 0.73 18.40 8.44
CA ARG A 406 1.13 18.76 7.06
C ARG A 406 -0.07 19.10 6.17
N LEU A 407 -1.27 18.66 6.54
CA LEU A 407 -2.53 18.86 5.79
C LEU A 407 -3.48 19.84 6.47
N GLN A 408 -3.03 20.52 7.55
CA GLN A 408 -3.85 21.52 8.25
C GLN A 408 -4.10 22.78 7.40
N GLN A 409 -3.28 23.01 6.38
CA GLN A 409 -3.40 24.14 5.47
C GLN A 409 -3.50 23.67 4.02
N PRO A 410 -4.33 24.33 3.17
CA PRO A 410 -4.41 24.01 1.76
C PRO A 410 -3.06 24.15 1.03
N LEU A 411 -2.77 23.22 0.12
CA LEU A 411 -1.57 23.29 -0.73
C LEU A 411 -1.67 24.41 -1.80
N ARG A 412 -2.88 24.84 -2.12
CA ARG A 412 -3.19 25.91 -3.10
C ARG A 412 -2.59 25.61 -4.48
N LEU A 413 -2.73 24.39 -4.94
CA LEU A 413 -2.34 23.99 -6.27
C LEU A 413 -3.40 24.45 -7.28
N THR A 414 -2.93 25.03 -8.38
CA THR A 414 -3.80 25.34 -9.52
C THR A 414 -4.26 24.05 -10.23
N ALA A 415 -5.28 24.13 -11.06
CA ALA A 415 -5.75 22.99 -11.84
C ALA A 415 -4.64 22.39 -12.73
N THR A 416 -3.79 23.24 -13.33
CA THR A 416 -2.63 22.78 -14.11
C THR A 416 -1.63 22.04 -13.25
N GLU A 417 -1.28 22.54 -12.07
CA GLU A 417 -0.35 21.87 -11.17
C GLU A 417 -0.90 20.52 -10.66
N GLN A 418 -2.20 20.43 -10.40
CA GLN A 418 -2.85 19.16 -10.06
C GLN A 418 -2.76 18.16 -11.22
N ALA A 419 -3.01 18.59 -12.46
CA ALA A 419 -2.87 17.74 -13.64
C ALA A 419 -1.42 17.26 -13.85
N GLU A 420 -0.44 18.13 -13.66
CA GLU A 420 0.98 17.76 -13.73
C GLU A 420 1.39 16.76 -12.65
N LEU A 421 0.87 16.89 -11.44
CA LEU A 421 1.06 15.87 -10.37
C LEU A 421 0.47 14.52 -10.78
N VAL A 422 -0.74 14.50 -11.34
CA VAL A 422 -1.35 13.27 -11.86
C VAL A 422 -0.49 12.66 -12.96
N ALA A 423 0.03 13.48 -13.90
CA ALA A 423 0.93 13.00 -14.94
C ALA A 423 2.22 12.37 -14.36
N PHE A 424 2.78 12.95 -13.29
CA PHE A 424 3.89 12.33 -12.58
C PHE A 424 3.50 11.00 -11.94
N LEU A 425 2.35 10.90 -11.26
CA LEU A 425 1.89 9.64 -10.66
C LEU A 425 1.70 8.53 -11.71
N HIS A 426 1.24 8.86 -12.92
CA HIS A 426 1.20 7.92 -14.04
C HIS A 426 2.59 7.42 -14.46
N SER A 427 3.63 8.25 -14.32
CA SER A 427 5.02 7.83 -14.64
C SER A 427 5.59 6.77 -13.69
N LEU A 428 4.91 6.49 -12.57
CA LEU A 428 5.29 5.48 -11.60
C LEU A 428 4.82 4.07 -12.00
N THR A 429 4.16 3.91 -13.14
CA THR A 429 3.55 2.65 -13.60
C THR A 429 4.50 1.89 -14.50
N ASP A 430 4.85 0.68 -14.10
CA ASP A 430 5.52 -0.32 -14.93
C ASP A 430 4.52 -0.89 -15.94
N ALA A 431 4.86 -0.86 -17.22
CA ALA A 431 3.98 -1.34 -18.29
C ALA A 431 3.61 -2.82 -18.13
N SER A 432 4.51 -3.64 -17.57
CA SER A 432 4.27 -5.07 -17.33
C SER A 432 3.26 -5.35 -16.20
N ALA A 433 2.90 -4.33 -15.41
CA ALA A 433 1.87 -4.42 -14.39
C ALA A 433 0.44 -4.37 -14.95
N ARG A 434 0.26 -3.94 -16.22
CA ARG A 434 -1.07 -3.75 -16.83
C ARG A 434 -1.75 -5.07 -17.24
N ASP A 435 -0.98 -6.12 -17.46
CA ASP A 435 -1.50 -7.45 -17.77
C ASP A 435 -0.78 -8.51 -16.94
N LEU A 436 -1.49 -9.04 -15.98
CA LEU A 436 -1.03 -10.10 -15.08
C LEU A 436 -1.81 -11.41 -15.29
N SER A 437 -2.57 -11.53 -16.37
CA SER A 437 -3.45 -12.67 -16.65
C SER A 437 -2.70 -14.02 -16.67
N ALA A 438 -1.44 -14.04 -17.10
CA ALA A 438 -0.59 -15.22 -17.10
C ALA A 438 -0.30 -15.79 -15.69
N LEU A 439 -0.53 -15.00 -14.63
CA LEU A 439 -0.37 -15.47 -13.26
C LEU A 439 -1.46 -16.46 -12.84
N ARG A 440 -2.66 -16.40 -13.45
CA ARG A 440 -3.77 -17.27 -13.11
C ARG A 440 -3.50 -18.70 -13.63
N PRO A 441 -3.44 -19.73 -12.75
CA PRO A 441 -3.28 -21.12 -13.21
C PRO A 441 -4.60 -21.65 -13.82
N ALA A 442 -4.50 -22.64 -14.68
CA ALA A 442 -5.68 -23.32 -15.23
C ALA A 442 -6.40 -24.16 -14.16
N THR A 443 -5.65 -24.79 -13.26
CA THR A 443 -6.16 -25.63 -12.18
C THR A 443 -5.33 -25.46 -10.92
N VAL A 444 -5.87 -25.88 -9.79
CA VAL A 444 -5.18 -25.92 -8.48
C VAL A 444 -5.24 -27.35 -7.92
N PRO A 445 -4.33 -27.73 -7.00
CA PRO A 445 -4.24 -29.10 -6.48
C PRO A 445 -5.50 -29.62 -5.78
N SER A 446 -6.34 -28.75 -5.19
CA SER A 446 -7.62 -29.17 -4.60
C SER A 446 -8.68 -29.57 -5.63
N GLY A 447 -8.52 -29.17 -6.90
CA GLY A 447 -9.56 -29.33 -7.93
C GLY A 447 -10.71 -28.33 -7.81
N LEU A 448 -10.68 -27.42 -6.83
CA LEU A 448 -11.68 -26.35 -6.71
C LEU A 448 -11.56 -25.34 -7.86
N PRO A 449 -12.65 -24.63 -8.21
CA PRO A 449 -12.60 -23.60 -9.25
C PRO A 449 -11.62 -22.48 -8.91
N VAL A 450 -10.75 -22.13 -9.85
CA VAL A 450 -9.82 -21.00 -9.72
C VAL A 450 -10.61 -19.69 -9.84
N PRO A 451 -10.40 -18.70 -8.94
CA PRO A 451 -11.04 -17.38 -9.02
C PRO A 451 -10.69 -16.63 -10.30
#